data_e679327e7fba9482893ef8d6db70313a
#
_entry.id   e679327e7fba9482893ef8d6db70313a
#
_cell.length_a   1.000
_cell.length_b   1.000
_cell.length_c   1.000
_cell.angle_alpha   90.00
_cell.angle_beta   90.00
_cell.angle_gamma   90.00
#
_symmetry.space_group_name_H-M   'P 1'
#
loop_
_entity.id
_entity.type
_entity.pdbx_description
1 polymer ?
#
loop_
_entity_poly.entity_id
_entity_poly.type
_entity_poly.pdbx_seq_one_letter_code
_entity_poly.pdbx_strand_id
1 'polypeptide(L)'
;MVISLEYKWIAMSNVLISSLMGTINMSIVLIALPAIFNGIHINPLNSFQYLLWILMGYGLVTATLLLSFGRLSDMYGRVKMFRLGFLIFTFASILLYLTPSTGDAGALEIIIFRVVQAVGSALLMANSAAIITDAFPSTERGKALGINTVAIMSGMFLGLILGGILAVFNWRYVFLVSVPFGLIGTIWSYYKLKELSVKAVKTGLDIWGNLTFLVGITLLLVGVTYGLIPYGSSPMGWSNPWVIASMIIGLISLIMFPIVESRVESPMFRLDLFKNRSFAYANIAGLLSALGRGGMMFMLILLLQGIWLPLHGYSYSSTPFWAGIYMLPLTAGIIIMGPISGILSDKYGPRWIATGGMIIVTIAFLVLASLPYNFTFIEFALALFLMGIGGGMFGSPNSASIMNSVPPEDRGVASGMMYTIMNTSFTASMAIFFTIVIVGLTQRFPVAMTASLANIGAAQLSPILSNISPTAALFSAFLGFNPVSSILSALPAPLAAMIPHSTFNTLTGTTWFPSTLANAFIPSLQTSFYIGAILSAIAAVLSALRGGKYVHGDEILKTDSNNGLKPQEVETEE
;
A
#
# COMPACT_ATOMS: atom_id res chain seq x y z
N MET A 1 15.37 25.02 -26.82
CA MET A 1 15.17 25.88 -25.64
C MET A 1 16.04 25.34 -24.52
N VAL A 2 17.15 25.99 -24.20
CA VAL A 2 18.04 25.56 -23.12
C VAL A 2 17.33 25.85 -21.80
N ILE A 3 16.77 24.81 -21.17
CA ILE A 3 16.22 24.91 -19.82
C ILE A 3 17.43 25.12 -18.90
N SER A 4 17.47 26.25 -18.18
CA SER A 4 18.58 26.52 -17.27
C SER A 4 18.77 25.35 -16.31
N LEU A 5 20.02 24.97 -16.02
CA LEU A 5 20.36 23.89 -15.07
C LEU A 5 19.61 24.04 -13.73
N GLU A 6 19.29 25.27 -13.34
CA GLU A 6 18.58 25.60 -12.11
C GLU A 6 17.12 25.15 -12.12
N TYR A 7 16.39 25.25 -13.24
CA TYR A 7 14.96 24.91 -13.28
C TYR A 7 14.68 23.42 -13.05
N LYS A 8 15.49 22.52 -13.61
CA LYS A 8 15.30 21.09 -13.43
C LYS A 8 15.37 20.68 -11.95
N TRP A 9 16.25 21.31 -11.17
CA TRP A 9 16.37 21.05 -9.74
C TRP A 9 15.21 21.67 -8.93
N ILE A 10 14.65 22.79 -9.39
CA ILE A 10 13.42 23.37 -8.81
C ILE A 10 12.25 22.40 -9.03
N ALA A 11 12.06 21.90 -10.23
CA ALA A 11 11.03 20.90 -10.53
C ALA A 11 11.23 19.63 -9.68
N MET A 12 12.47 19.14 -9.61
CA MET A 12 12.84 17.98 -8.81
C MET A 12 12.51 18.18 -7.33
N SER A 13 12.91 19.29 -6.71
CA SER A 13 12.65 19.57 -5.29
C SER A 13 11.14 19.58 -4.96
N ASN A 14 10.31 20.15 -5.84
CA ASN A 14 8.86 20.13 -5.69
C ASN A 14 8.30 18.70 -5.71
N VAL A 15 8.76 17.88 -6.67
CA VAL A 15 8.31 16.49 -6.77
C VAL A 15 8.79 15.67 -5.57
N LEU A 16 10.03 15.88 -5.10
CA LEU A 16 10.54 15.20 -3.90
C LEU A 16 9.70 15.52 -2.66
N ILE A 17 9.31 16.80 -2.47
CA ILE A 17 8.42 17.21 -1.37
C ILE A 17 7.08 16.47 -1.46
N SER A 18 6.46 16.42 -2.64
CA SER A 18 5.18 15.73 -2.82
C SER A 18 5.27 14.23 -2.60
N SER A 19 6.34 13.59 -3.09
CA SER A 19 6.57 12.15 -2.95
C SER A 19 6.84 11.77 -1.50
N LEU A 20 7.68 12.53 -0.80
CA LEU A 20 7.92 12.36 0.64
C LEU A 20 6.63 12.52 1.43
N MET A 21 5.89 13.62 1.21
CA MET A 21 4.64 13.92 1.92
C MET A 21 3.59 12.80 1.74
N GLY A 22 3.38 12.34 0.51
CA GLY A 22 2.39 11.30 0.20
C GLY A 22 2.74 9.95 0.83
N THR A 23 4.02 9.55 0.79
CA THR A 23 4.46 8.26 1.33
C THR A 23 4.64 8.28 2.85
N ILE A 24 5.07 9.39 3.44
CA ILE A 24 5.02 9.60 4.90
C ILE A 24 3.59 9.43 5.38
N ASN A 25 2.62 10.11 4.74
CA ASN A 25 1.23 10.05 5.16
C ASN A 25 0.63 8.64 5.09
N MET A 26 1.00 7.84 4.10
CA MET A 26 0.52 6.47 3.96
C MET A 26 1.03 5.58 5.09
N SER A 27 2.32 5.63 5.41
CA SER A 27 2.95 4.76 6.40
C SER A 27 2.73 5.23 7.84
N ILE A 28 2.67 6.55 8.08
CA ILE A 28 2.47 7.13 9.41
C ILE A 28 1.12 6.73 10.02
N VAL A 29 0.06 6.73 9.21
CA VAL A 29 -1.28 6.35 9.69
C VAL A 29 -1.35 4.85 9.97
N LEU A 30 -0.67 4.03 9.18
CA LEU A 30 -0.62 2.58 9.38
C LEU A 30 -0.09 2.21 10.79
N ILE A 31 0.98 2.86 11.21
CA ILE A 31 1.61 2.64 12.53
C ILE A 31 0.81 3.27 13.67
N ALA A 32 0.27 4.46 13.46
CA ALA A 32 -0.41 5.25 14.48
C ALA A 32 -1.89 4.87 14.67
N LEU A 33 -2.39 3.91 13.91
CA LEU A 33 -3.81 3.54 13.93
C LEU A 33 -4.37 3.21 15.32
N PRO A 34 -3.67 2.45 16.20
CA PRO A 34 -4.11 2.24 17.57
C PRO A 34 -4.28 3.53 18.37
N ALA A 35 -3.33 4.46 18.23
CA ALA A 35 -3.41 5.74 18.93
C ALA A 35 -4.56 6.62 18.41
N ILE A 36 -4.86 6.58 17.10
CA ILE A 36 -6.00 7.27 16.50
C ILE A 36 -7.30 6.73 17.09
N PHE A 37 -7.48 5.41 17.12
CA PHE A 37 -8.70 4.76 17.65
C PHE A 37 -8.91 5.04 19.14
N ASN A 38 -7.84 4.91 19.93
CA ASN A 38 -7.89 5.26 21.34
C ASN A 38 -8.24 6.76 21.55
N GLY A 39 -7.67 7.63 20.71
CA GLY A 39 -7.87 9.07 20.79
C GLY A 39 -9.27 9.55 20.41
N ILE A 40 -9.99 8.80 19.57
CA ILE A 40 -11.40 9.08 19.25
C ILE A 40 -12.37 8.22 20.06
N HIS A 41 -11.88 7.41 21.02
CA HIS A 41 -12.67 6.59 21.93
C HIS A 41 -13.62 5.59 21.24
N ILE A 42 -13.15 4.90 20.19
CA ILE A 42 -13.93 3.87 19.52
C ILE A 42 -13.70 2.50 20.18
N ASN A 43 -14.81 1.78 20.38
CA ASN A 43 -14.75 0.39 20.81
C ASN A 43 -14.50 -0.53 19.60
N PRO A 44 -13.35 -1.21 19.52
CA PRO A 44 -13.01 -2.07 18.39
C PRO A 44 -13.92 -3.29 18.24
N LEU A 45 -14.65 -3.70 19.29
CA LEU A 45 -15.55 -4.84 19.23
C LEU A 45 -16.76 -4.59 18.31
N ASN A 46 -17.23 -3.34 18.25
CA ASN A 46 -18.45 -2.99 17.53
C ASN A 46 -18.20 -2.18 16.24
N SER A 47 -17.01 -1.58 16.09
CA SER A 47 -16.79 -0.54 15.09
C SER A 47 -15.48 -0.69 14.30
N PHE A 48 -14.96 -1.93 14.18
CA PHE A 48 -13.70 -2.20 13.48
C PHE A 48 -13.75 -1.89 11.98
N GLN A 49 -14.95 -1.82 11.36
CA GLN A 49 -15.12 -1.40 9.97
C GLN A 49 -14.52 -0.03 9.70
N TYR A 50 -14.55 0.90 10.64
CA TYR A 50 -13.95 2.22 10.49
C TYR A 50 -12.43 2.14 10.32
N LEU A 51 -11.79 1.17 10.98
CA LEU A 51 -10.35 0.94 10.85
C LEU A 51 -9.98 0.55 9.41
N LEU A 52 -10.75 -0.36 8.83
CA LEU A 52 -10.56 -0.77 7.44
C LEU A 52 -10.75 0.42 6.50
N TRP A 53 -11.78 1.24 6.69
CA TRP A 53 -12.04 2.40 5.84
C TRP A 53 -11.01 3.52 5.99
N ILE A 54 -10.49 3.77 7.19
CA ILE A 54 -9.41 4.75 7.40
C ILE A 54 -8.14 4.35 6.60
N LEU A 55 -7.83 3.06 6.51
CA LEU A 55 -6.69 2.57 5.75
C LEU A 55 -6.99 2.43 4.27
N MET A 56 -8.01 1.64 3.92
CA MET A 56 -8.29 1.24 2.55
C MET A 56 -8.93 2.36 1.73
N GLY A 57 -9.75 3.22 2.36
CA GLY A 57 -10.44 4.31 1.68
C GLY A 57 -9.48 5.29 1.01
N TYR A 58 -8.38 5.64 1.67
CA TYR A 58 -7.34 6.49 1.09
C TYR A 58 -6.66 5.82 -0.12
N GLY A 59 -6.25 4.57 0.02
CA GLY A 59 -5.63 3.80 -1.07
C GLY A 59 -6.57 3.59 -2.26
N LEU A 60 -7.84 3.27 -1.98
CA LEU A 60 -8.88 3.10 -2.99
C LEU A 60 -9.07 4.37 -3.82
N VAL A 61 -9.33 5.51 -3.18
CA VAL A 61 -9.57 6.78 -3.87
C VAL A 61 -8.33 7.23 -4.64
N THR A 62 -7.14 7.08 -4.05
CA THR A 62 -5.89 7.40 -4.76
C THR A 62 -5.72 6.53 -6.00
N ALA A 63 -5.92 5.22 -5.91
CA ALA A 63 -5.73 4.30 -7.03
C ALA A 63 -6.72 4.55 -8.17
N THR A 64 -7.99 4.81 -7.84
CA THR A 64 -9.06 5.00 -8.83
C THR A 64 -8.97 6.34 -9.56
N LEU A 65 -8.52 7.40 -8.86
CA LEU A 65 -8.45 8.74 -9.46
C LEU A 65 -7.11 9.02 -10.17
N LEU A 66 -6.08 8.20 -9.92
CA LEU A 66 -4.74 8.45 -10.44
C LEU A 66 -4.71 8.57 -11.97
N LEU A 67 -5.38 7.65 -12.67
CA LEU A 67 -5.43 7.61 -14.11
C LEU A 67 -6.23 8.79 -14.68
N SER A 68 -7.40 9.07 -14.08
CA SER A 68 -8.26 10.20 -14.43
C SER A 68 -7.55 11.54 -14.30
N PHE A 69 -6.82 11.73 -13.21
CA PHE A 69 -6.11 12.96 -12.94
C PHE A 69 -4.86 13.12 -13.79
N GLY A 70 -4.23 12.02 -14.22
CA GLY A 70 -3.20 12.06 -15.24
C GLY A 70 -3.71 12.69 -16.53
N ARG A 71 -4.84 12.20 -17.03
CA ARG A 71 -5.47 12.74 -18.24
C ARG A 71 -5.96 14.18 -18.08
N LEU A 72 -6.59 14.46 -16.95
CA LEU A 72 -7.05 15.83 -16.63
C LEU A 72 -5.88 16.81 -16.62
N SER A 73 -4.73 16.37 -16.14
CA SER A 73 -3.50 17.17 -16.09
C SER A 73 -2.93 17.47 -17.46
N ASP A 74 -2.99 16.51 -18.38
CA ASP A 74 -2.58 16.74 -19.78
C ASP A 74 -3.48 17.75 -20.50
N MET A 75 -4.77 17.81 -20.13
CA MET A 75 -5.74 18.77 -20.71
C MET A 75 -5.65 20.18 -20.10
N TYR A 76 -5.52 20.27 -18.77
CA TYR A 76 -5.61 21.54 -18.05
C TYR A 76 -4.26 22.10 -17.61
N GLY A 77 -3.20 21.34 -17.72
CA GLY A 77 -1.83 21.67 -17.31
C GLY A 77 -1.38 20.91 -16.07
N ARG A 78 -0.23 20.25 -16.19
CA ARG A 78 0.36 19.38 -15.16
C ARG A 78 0.70 20.14 -13.88
N VAL A 79 1.34 21.30 -14.01
CA VAL A 79 1.72 22.13 -12.86
C VAL A 79 0.50 22.72 -12.17
N LYS A 80 -0.54 23.10 -12.92
CA LYS A 80 -1.79 23.60 -12.34
C LYS A 80 -2.47 22.54 -11.48
N MET A 81 -2.59 21.31 -11.99
CA MET A 81 -3.19 20.18 -11.26
C MET A 81 -2.34 19.76 -10.07
N PHE A 82 -1.01 19.80 -10.20
CA PHE A 82 -0.07 19.50 -9.12
C PHE A 82 -0.20 20.51 -7.95
N ARG A 83 -0.31 21.81 -8.25
CA ARG A 83 -0.58 22.86 -7.23
C ARG A 83 -1.90 22.64 -6.51
N LEU A 84 -2.95 22.31 -7.26
CA LEU A 84 -4.25 21.96 -6.68
C LEU A 84 -4.15 20.75 -5.76
N GLY A 85 -3.34 19.75 -6.14
CA GLY A 85 -3.06 18.58 -5.32
C GLY A 85 -2.44 18.94 -3.97
N PHE A 86 -1.44 19.83 -3.94
CA PHE A 86 -0.86 20.32 -2.69
C PHE A 86 -1.89 21.06 -1.82
N LEU A 87 -2.70 21.93 -2.41
CA LEU A 87 -3.74 22.69 -1.69
C LEU A 87 -4.75 21.75 -1.04
N ILE A 88 -5.32 20.81 -1.81
CA ILE A 88 -6.33 19.87 -1.31
C ILE A 88 -5.72 18.99 -0.22
N PHE A 89 -4.53 18.45 -0.46
CA PHE A 89 -3.87 17.56 0.51
C PHE A 89 -3.58 18.27 1.84
N THR A 90 -3.04 19.49 1.76
CA THR A 90 -2.72 20.30 2.94
C THR A 90 -3.97 20.69 3.72
N PHE A 91 -5.01 21.15 3.01
CA PHE A 91 -6.29 21.50 3.62
C PHE A 91 -6.92 20.30 4.34
N ALA A 92 -6.98 19.14 3.69
CA ALA A 92 -7.49 17.92 4.30
C ALA A 92 -6.64 17.47 5.51
N SER A 93 -5.30 17.64 5.46
CA SER A 93 -4.42 17.34 6.60
C SER A 93 -4.69 18.25 7.80
N ILE A 94 -5.01 19.52 7.57
CA ILE A 94 -5.43 20.46 8.63
C ILE A 94 -6.78 20.03 9.21
N LEU A 95 -7.76 19.65 8.38
CA LEU A 95 -9.05 19.16 8.86
C LEU A 95 -8.90 17.88 9.72
N LEU A 96 -8.04 16.95 9.30
CA LEU A 96 -7.72 15.74 10.06
C LEU A 96 -7.10 16.06 11.42
N TYR A 97 -6.19 17.04 11.48
CA TYR A 97 -5.61 17.51 12.75
C TYR A 97 -6.67 18.13 13.66
N LEU A 98 -7.61 18.88 13.10
CA LEU A 98 -8.65 19.61 13.83
C LEU A 98 -9.90 18.77 14.15
N THR A 99 -9.96 17.50 13.75
CA THR A 99 -11.14 16.62 13.98
C THR A 99 -11.69 16.80 15.39
N PRO A 100 -12.90 17.38 15.58
CA PRO A 100 -13.43 17.70 16.90
C PRO A 100 -14.17 16.54 17.53
N SER A 101 -14.75 15.66 16.71
CA SER A 101 -15.67 14.60 17.14
C SER A 101 -14.95 13.37 17.68
N THR A 102 -15.64 12.61 18.51
CA THR A 102 -15.22 11.31 19.05
C THR A 102 -16.24 10.23 18.71
N GLY A 103 -15.94 8.97 18.99
CA GLY A 103 -16.81 7.85 18.65
C GLY A 103 -16.99 7.69 17.13
N ASP A 104 -18.11 7.15 16.73
CA ASP A 104 -18.45 6.87 15.33
C ASP A 104 -18.45 8.13 14.46
N ALA A 105 -18.89 9.27 14.98
CA ALA A 105 -18.84 10.54 14.28
C ALA A 105 -17.40 10.98 13.97
N GLY A 106 -16.48 10.84 14.94
CA GLY A 106 -15.06 11.14 14.74
C GLY A 106 -14.42 10.22 13.71
N ALA A 107 -14.78 8.94 13.71
CA ALA A 107 -14.29 8.00 12.69
C ALA A 107 -14.77 8.37 11.28
N LEU A 108 -16.05 8.70 11.13
CA LEU A 108 -16.60 9.14 9.84
C LEU A 108 -15.95 10.43 9.35
N GLU A 109 -15.72 11.41 10.23
CA GLU A 109 -14.98 12.63 9.89
C GLU A 109 -13.58 12.31 9.38
N ILE A 110 -12.82 11.46 10.08
CA ILE A 110 -11.50 11.04 9.64
C ILE A 110 -11.56 10.34 8.28
N ILE A 111 -12.52 9.44 8.05
CA ILE A 111 -12.67 8.76 6.75
C ILE A 111 -12.94 9.77 5.64
N ILE A 112 -13.88 10.70 5.84
CA ILE A 112 -14.23 11.73 4.84
C ILE A 112 -13.01 12.61 4.53
N PHE A 113 -12.32 13.10 5.56
CA PHE A 113 -11.15 13.95 5.36
C PHE A 113 -9.98 13.18 4.71
N ARG A 114 -9.84 11.88 5.01
CA ARG A 114 -8.90 10.98 4.34
C ARG A 114 -9.22 10.79 2.86
N VAL A 115 -10.49 10.69 2.50
CA VAL A 115 -10.94 10.63 1.10
C VAL A 115 -10.58 11.93 0.39
N VAL A 116 -10.82 13.10 0.99
CA VAL A 116 -10.41 14.40 0.42
C VAL A 116 -8.89 14.49 0.29
N GLN A 117 -8.14 14.02 1.29
CA GLN A 117 -6.68 13.96 1.25
C GLN A 117 -6.17 13.05 0.12
N ALA A 118 -6.85 11.92 -0.13
CA ALA A 118 -6.53 11.00 -1.21
C ALA A 118 -6.71 11.61 -2.61
N VAL A 119 -7.72 12.48 -2.79
CA VAL A 119 -7.90 13.28 -4.03
C VAL A 119 -6.66 14.15 -4.26
N GLY A 120 -6.17 14.86 -3.24
CA GLY A 120 -4.95 15.67 -3.33
C GLY A 120 -3.72 14.80 -3.66
N SER A 121 -3.59 13.65 -3.00
CA SER A 121 -2.50 12.68 -3.25
C SER A 121 -2.50 12.16 -4.69
N ALA A 122 -3.65 11.79 -5.22
CA ALA A 122 -3.79 11.30 -6.59
C ALA A 122 -3.35 12.36 -7.62
N LEU A 123 -3.72 13.63 -7.41
CA LEU A 123 -3.27 14.76 -8.25
C LEU A 123 -1.74 14.95 -8.22
N LEU A 124 -1.13 14.82 -7.04
CA LEU A 124 0.32 14.93 -6.88
C LEU A 124 1.03 13.76 -7.55
N MET A 125 0.61 12.53 -7.28
CA MET A 125 1.25 11.32 -7.80
C MET A 125 1.15 11.22 -9.33
N ALA A 126 -0.02 11.51 -9.89
CA ALA A 126 -0.24 11.47 -11.33
C ALA A 126 0.71 12.40 -12.11
N ASN A 127 1.07 13.53 -11.51
CA ASN A 127 1.90 14.55 -12.16
C ASN A 127 3.40 14.45 -11.83
N SER A 128 3.79 13.75 -10.76
CA SER A 128 5.17 13.74 -10.27
C SER A 128 6.18 13.27 -11.33
N ALA A 129 5.95 12.10 -11.93
CA ALA A 129 6.84 11.58 -12.96
C ALA A 129 6.82 12.43 -14.25
N ALA A 130 5.64 12.96 -14.62
CA ALA A 130 5.48 13.79 -15.80
C ALA A 130 6.25 15.13 -15.67
N ILE A 131 6.16 15.80 -14.53
CA ILE A 131 6.89 17.05 -14.25
C ILE A 131 8.42 16.81 -14.31
N ILE A 132 8.90 15.67 -13.77
CA ILE A 132 10.32 15.32 -13.89
C ILE A 132 10.72 15.13 -15.37
N THR A 133 9.93 14.38 -16.13
CA THR A 133 10.24 14.10 -17.53
C THR A 133 10.19 15.35 -18.42
N ASP A 134 9.34 16.32 -18.08
CA ASP A 134 9.27 17.61 -18.78
C ASP A 134 10.47 18.52 -18.46
N ALA A 135 11.00 18.43 -17.23
CA ALA A 135 12.08 19.31 -16.76
C ALA A 135 13.49 18.78 -17.06
N PHE A 136 13.67 17.46 -17.20
CA PHE A 136 14.97 16.85 -17.41
C PHE A 136 15.19 16.40 -18.86
N PRO A 137 16.41 16.62 -19.41
CA PRO A 137 16.77 16.08 -20.72
C PRO A 137 16.72 14.55 -20.70
N SER A 138 16.50 13.93 -21.86
CA SER A 138 16.32 12.48 -22.01
C SER A 138 17.46 11.65 -21.40
N THR A 139 18.68 12.16 -21.43
CA THR A 139 19.90 11.52 -20.89
C THR A 139 19.96 11.49 -19.37
N GLU A 140 19.19 12.33 -18.66
CA GLU A 140 19.20 12.46 -17.20
C GLU A 140 17.89 12.01 -16.53
N ARG A 141 16.86 11.68 -17.31
CA ARG A 141 15.53 11.29 -16.78
C ARG A 141 15.57 10.08 -15.86
N GLY A 142 16.36 9.05 -16.24
CA GLY A 142 16.52 7.85 -15.43
C GLY A 142 17.09 8.16 -14.05
N LYS A 143 18.13 9.01 -13.99
CA LYS A 143 18.72 9.48 -12.73
C LYS A 143 17.70 10.25 -11.88
N ALA A 144 16.94 11.15 -12.51
CA ALA A 144 15.93 11.97 -11.81
C ALA A 144 14.79 11.11 -11.24
N LEU A 145 14.26 10.16 -12.02
CA LEU A 145 13.23 9.21 -11.55
C LEU A 145 13.78 8.30 -10.45
N GLY A 146 15.06 7.90 -10.54
CA GLY A 146 15.74 7.15 -9.49
C GLY A 146 15.80 7.91 -8.17
N ILE A 147 16.16 9.20 -8.19
CA ILE A 147 16.15 10.06 -6.99
C ILE A 147 14.73 10.18 -6.41
N ASN A 148 13.70 10.31 -7.26
CA ASN A 148 12.31 10.31 -6.80
C ASN A 148 11.92 8.98 -6.13
N THR A 149 12.38 7.85 -6.66
CA THR A 149 12.14 6.53 -6.04
C THR A 149 12.79 6.44 -4.66
N VAL A 150 14.01 6.97 -4.49
CA VAL A 150 14.66 7.05 -3.17
C VAL A 150 13.85 7.92 -2.21
N ALA A 151 13.29 9.05 -2.67
CA ALA A 151 12.42 9.90 -1.84
C ALA A 151 11.15 9.17 -1.39
N ILE A 152 10.50 8.43 -2.30
CA ILE A 152 9.33 7.59 -1.99
C ILE A 152 9.67 6.58 -0.88
N MET A 153 10.80 5.87 -1.01
CA MET A 153 11.23 4.88 -0.02
C MET A 153 11.62 5.53 1.32
N SER A 154 12.34 6.66 1.26
CA SER A 154 12.69 7.44 2.46
C SER A 154 11.46 7.98 3.17
N GLY A 155 10.44 8.41 2.43
CA GLY A 155 9.16 8.86 3.00
C GLY A 155 8.44 7.73 3.73
N MET A 156 8.41 6.53 3.16
CA MET A 156 7.82 5.37 3.83
C MET A 156 8.54 5.06 5.16
N PHE A 157 9.86 5.10 5.16
CA PHE A 157 10.69 4.90 6.34
C PHE A 157 10.45 5.97 7.41
N LEU A 158 10.52 7.25 7.01
CA LEU A 158 10.28 8.38 7.92
C LEU A 158 8.87 8.32 8.51
N GLY A 159 7.88 7.93 7.73
CA GLY A 159 6.51 7.81 8.19
C GLY A 159 6.33 6.74 9.27
N LEU A 160 7.00 5.60 9.17
CA LEU A 160 6.96 4.58 10.22
C LEU A 160 7.56 5.11 11.54
N ILE A 161 8.71 5.77 11.48
CA ILE A 161 9.38 6.34 12.67
C ILE A 161 8.54 7.48 13.26
N LEU A 162 8.17 8.46 12.43
CA LEU A 162 7.41 9.63 12.89
C LEU A 162 6.04 9.21 13.42
N GLY A 163 5.39 8.22 12.79
CA GLY A 163 4.14 7.66 13.26
C GLY A 163 4.26 7.04 14.65
N GLY A 164 5.29 6.24 14.86
CA GLY A 164 5.58 5.64 16.17
C GLY A 164 5.88 6.68 17.26
N ILE A 165 6.67 7.71 16.95
CA ILE A 165 7.02 8.76 17.90
C ILE A 165 5.80 9.63 18.21
N LEU A 166 5.14 10.18 17.20
CA LEU A 166 4.07 11.16 17.38
C LEU A 166 2.80 10.55 17.97
N ALA A 167 2.53 9.27 17.67
CA ALA A 167 1.40 8.55 18.24
C ALA A 167 1.43 8.48 19.78
N VAL A 168 2.64 8.46 20.38
CA VAL A 168 2.81 8.46 21.84
C VAL A 168 2.42 9.80 22.47
N PHE A 169 2.70 10.91 21.78
CA PHE A 169 2.36 12.25 22.30
C PHE A 169 0.91 12.64 22.04
N ASN A 170 0.48 12.61 20.78
CA ASN A 170 -0.89 12.90 20.38
C ASN A 170 -1.12 12.37 18.96
N TRP A 171 -2.14 11.54 18.79
CA TRP A 171 -2.50 10.96 17.49
C TRP A 171 -2.76 12.02 16.39
N ARG A 172 -3.23 13.21 16.75
CA ARG A 172 -3.48 14.31 15.79
C ARG A 172 -2.21 14.81 15.11
N TYR A 173 -1.06 14.74 15.78
CA TYR A 173 0.23 15.18 15.22
C TYR A 173 0.65 14.35 14.02
N VAL A 174 0.16 13.12 13.91
CA VAL A 174 0.36 12.25 12.74
C VAL A 174 -0.09 12.93 11.44
N PHE A 175 -1.19 13.67 11.49
CA PHE A 175 -1.70 14.41 10.34
C PHE A 175 -1.01 15.77 10.17
N LEU A 176 -0.60 16.39 11.28
CA LEU A 176 0.07 17.69 11.27
C LEU A 176 1.42 17.66 10.57
N VAL A 177 2.14 16.52 10.62
CA VAL A 177 3.44 16.34 9.93
C VAL A 177 3.37 16.72 8.45
N SER A 178 2.27 16.40 7.78
CA SER A 178 2.12 16.67 6.36
C SER A 178 1.88 18.16 6.05
N VAL A 179 1.42 18.95 7.02
CA VAL A 179 1.04 20.36 6.82
C VAL A 179 2.24 21.25 6.45
N PRO A 180 3.39 21.22 7.16
CA PRO A 180 4.56 22.00 6.75
C PRO A 180 5.05 21.66 5.35
N PHE A 181 5.14 20.39 5.00
CA PHE A 181 5.53 19.94 3.65
C PHE A 181 4.54 20.45 2.60
N GLY A 182 3.24 20.33 2.88
CA GLY A 182 2.19 20.79 1.98
C GLY A 182 2.18 22.30 1.78
N LEU A 183 2.38 23.10 2.83
CA LEU A 183 2.51 24.55 2.74
C LEU A 183 3.75 24.96 1.95
N ILE A 184 4.91 24.38 2.27
CA ILE A 184 6.16 24.63 1.54
C ILE A 184 5.98 24.24 0.07
N GLY A 185 5.44 23.04 -0.21
CA GLY A 185 5.19 22.56 -1.56
C GLY A 185 4.23 23.46 -2.34
N THR A 186 3.14 23.92 -1.70
CA THR A 186 2.18 24.87 -2.31
C THR A 186 2.86 26.16 -2.69
N ILE A 187 3.55 26.82 -1.74
CA ILE A 187 4.22 28.10 -1.95
C ILE A 187 5.31 27.94 -3.01
N TRP A 188 6.16 26.92 -2.87
CA TRP A 188 7.29 26.67 -3.77
C TRP A 188 6.82 26.38 -5.20
N SER A 189 5.79 25.53 -5.35
CA SER A 189 5.22 25.23 -6.66
C SER A 189 4.55 26.45 -7.31
N TYR A 190 3.89 27.29 -6.51
CA TYR A 190 3.23 28.48 -7.03
C TYR A 190 4.21 29.49 -7.61
N TYR A 191 5.31 29.78 -6.89
CA TYR A 191 6.26 30.81 -7.31
C TYR A 191 7.32 30.32 -8.31
N LYS A 192 7.69 29.04 -8.28
CA LYS A 192 8.87 28.55 -9.01
C LYS A 192 8.57 27.53 -10.10
N LEU A 193 7.50 26.73 -10.01
CA LEU A 193 7.15 25.81 -11.07
C LEU A 193 6.53 26.52 -12.28
N LYS A 194 7.02 26.16 -13.47
CA LYS A 194 6.52 26.67 -14.77
C LYS A 194 5.83 25.53 -15.52
N GLU A 195 4.73 25.83 -16.19
CA GLU A 195 4.07 24.87 -17.08
C GLU A 195 4.92 24.71 -18.35
N LEU A 196 5.54 23.55 -18.51
CA LEU A 196 6.32 23.21 -19.70
C LEU A 196 5.56 22.26 -20.62
N SER A 197 4.47 21.65 -20.12
CA SER A 197 3.70 20.71 -20.91
C SER A 197 3.00 21.39 -22.07
N VAL A 198 3.13 20.81 -23.26
CA VAL A 198 2.27 21.15 -24.39
C VAL A 198 0.90 20.53 -24.08
N LYS A 199 -0.12 21.37 -23.95
CA LYS A 199 -1.48 20.89 -23.71
C LYS A 199 -1.89 19.96 -24.84
N ALA A 200 -2.33 18.75 -24.51
CA ALA A 200 -2.85 17.83 -25.50
C ALA A 200 -4.03 18.49 -26.22
N VAL A 201 -3.99 18.50 -27.54
CA VAL A 201 -5.12 18.94 -28.37
C VAL A 201 -6.32 18.10 -27.97
N LYS A 202 -7.47 18.75 -27.72
CA LYS A 202 -8.76 18.25 -27.20
C LYS A 202 -9.02 16.76 -27.47
N THR A 203 -8.39 15.91 -26.70
CA THR A 203 -8.72 14.48 -26.63
C THR A 203 -9.71 14.33 -25.50
N GLY A 204 -10.89 13.74 -25.76
CA GLY A 204 -11.94 13.59 -24.76
C GLY A 204 -11.47 12.81 -23.53
N LEU A 205 -12.11 13.06 -22.39
CA LEU A 205 -11.98 12.19 -21.20
C LEU A 205 -12.71 10.88 -21.48
N ASP A 206 -12.05 9.78 -21.24
CA ASP A 206 -12.71 8.47 -21.21
C ASP A 206 -13.54 8.31 -19.93
N ILE A 207 -14.74 8.86 -19.96
CA ILE A 207 -15.66 8.83 -18.81
C ILE A 207 -16.11 7.39 -18.53
N TRP A 208 -16.34 6.59 -19.57
CA TRP A 208 -16.87 5.24 -19.42
C TRP A 208 -15.81 4.25 -18.94
N GLY A 209 -14.58 4.31 -19.45
CA GLY A 209 -13.46 3.53 -18.93
C GLY A 209 -13.17 3.86 -17.46
N ASN A 210 -13.13 5.16 -17.12
CA ASN A 210 -12.99 5.61 -15.73
C ASN A 210 -14.09 5.08 -14.82
N LEU A 211 -15.36 5.22 -15.24
CA LEU A 211 -16.51 4.82 -14.43
C LEU A 211 -16.51 3.31 -14.19
N THR A 212 -16.26 2.52 -15.23
CA THR A 212 -16.21 1.06 -15.11
C THR A 212 -15.06 0.61 -14.21
N PHE A 213 -13.88 1.23 -14.32
CA PHE A 213 -12.75 0.94 -13.44
C PHE A 213 -13.03 1.34 -11.99
N LEU A 214 -13.48 2.58 -11.76
CA LEU A 214 -13.78 3.12 -10.43
C LEU A 214 -14.88 2.30 -9.73
N VAL A 215 -16.00 2.03 -10.40
CA VAL A 215 -17.10 1.23 -9.87
C VAL A 215 -16.63 -0.19 -9.59
N GLY A 216 -15.87 -0.78 -10.52
CA GLY A 216 -15.38 -2.14 -10.42
C GLY A 216 -14.50 -2.34 -9.18
N ILE A 217 -13.45 -1.54 -9.03
CA ILE A 217 -12.54 -1.63 -7.88
C ILE A 217 -13.24 -1.27 -6.58
N THR A 218 -14.04 -0.20 -6.57
CA THR A 218 -14.76 0.23 -5.36
C THR A 218 -15.69 -0.85 -4.85
N LEU A 219 -16.53 -1.42 -5.72
CA LEU A 219 -17.49 -2.44 -5.31
C LEU A 219 -16.84 -3.75 -4.90
N LEU A 220 -15.73 -4.15 -5.53
CA LEU A 220 -14.97 -5.32 -5.07
C LEU A 220 -14.39 -5.09 -3.67
N LEU A 221 -13.76 -3.95 -3.42
CA LEU A 221 -13.19 -3.65 -2.10
C LEU A 221 -14.27 -3.47 -1.03
N VAL A 222 -15.40 -2.85 -1.36
CA VAL A 222 -16.58 -2.79 -0.48
C VAL A 222 -17.06 -4.21 -0.15
N GLY A 223 -17.25 -5.05 -1.17
CA GLY A 223 -17.68 -6.43 -0.99
C GLY A 223 -16.75 -7.23 -0.08
N VAL A 224 -15.43 -7.14 -0.31
CA VAL A 224 -14.43 -7.80 0.56
C VAL A 224 -14.49 -7.24 1.99
N THR A 225 -14.53 -5.92 2.15
CA THR A 225 -14.57 -5.28 3.48
C THR A 225 -15.78 -5.74 4.30
N TYR A 226 -16.97 -5.67 3.71
CA TYR A 226 -18.19 -6.08 4.40
C TYR A 226 -18.39 -7.61 4.47
N GLY A 227 -17.72 -8.37 3.59
CA GLY A 227 -17.63 -9.82 3.69
C GLY A 227 -16.89 -10.32 4.94
N LEU A 228 -16.01 -9.48 5.51
CA LEU A 228 -15.29 -9.78 6.75
C LEU A 228 -16.06 -9.39 8.02
N ILE A 229 -17.23 -8.75 7.91
CA ILE A 229 -18.08 -8.32 9.01
C ILE A 229 -19.14 -9.41 9.27
N PRO A 230 -19.42 -9.78 10.54
CA PRO A 230 -20.47 -10.74 10.85
C PRO A 230 -21.83 -10.31 10.27
N TYR A 231 -22.61 -11.28 9.76
CA TYR A 231 -23.92 -11.06 9.20
C TYR A 231 -24.91 -12.14 9.66
N GLY A 232 -25.98 -11.73 10.32
CA GLY A 232 -26.95 -12.65 10.92
C GLY A 232 -26.29 -13.53 11.99
N SER A 233 -26.44 -14.83 11.87
CA SER A 233 -25.78 -15.82 12.75
C SER A 233 -24.38 -16.26 12.26
N SER A 234 -23.96 -15.79 11.09
CA SER A 234 -22.66 -16.16 10.50
C SER A 234 -21.55 -15.25 11.03
N PRO A 235 -20.37 -15.80 11.38
CA PRO A 235 -19.23 -15.00 11.82
C PRO A 235 -18.63 -14.12 10.70
N MET A 236 -19.10 -14.29 9.46
CA MET A 236 -18.67 -13.55 8.26
C MET A 236 -19.87 -13.17 7.39
N GLY A 237 -19.74 -12.06 6.66
CA GLY A 237 -20.77 -11.50 5.80
C GLY A 237 -20.80 -11.99 4.36
N TRP A 238 -20.08 -13.06 4.02
CA TRP A 238 -20.05 -13.56 2.63
C TRP A 238 -21.40 -14.01 2.07
N SER A 239 -22.34 -14.36 2.95
CA SER A 239 -23.73 -14.70 2.59
C SER A 239 -24.64 -13.48 2.51
N ASN A 240 -24.18 -12.29 2.83
CA ASN A 240 -24.96 -11.06 2.74
C ASN A 240 -25.26 -10.74 1.27
N PRO A 241 -26.54 -10.60 0.87
CA PRO A 241 -26.91 -10.30 -0.51
C PRO A 241 -26.25 -9.05 -1.09
N TRP A 242 -26.03 -8.02 -0.25
CA TRP A 242 -25.36 -6.79 -0.66
C TRP A 242 -23.87 -7.00 -0.94
N VAL A 243 -23.20 -7.87 -0.18
CA VAL A 243 -21.81 -8.26 -0.41
C VAL A 243 -21.70 -9.02 -1.73
N ILE A 244 -22.56 -10.01 -1.94
CA ILE A 244 -22.59 -10.80 -3.18
C ILE A 244 -22.87 -9.89 -4.39
N ALA A 245 -23.88 -9.02 -4.28
CA ALA A 245 -24.23 -8.08 -5.35
C ALA A 245 -23.06 -7.13 -5.68
N SER A 246 -22.41 -6.56 -4.67
CA SER A 246 -21.26 -5.65 -4.86
C SER A 246 -20.09 -6.38 -5.53
N MET A 247 -19.78 -7.60 -5.13
CA MET A 247 -18.71 -8.39 -5.74
C MET A 247 -19.02 -8.76 -7.21
N ILE A 248 -20.27 -9.18 -7.50
CA ILE A 248 -20.66 -9.52 -8.87
C ILE A 248 -20.65 -8.28 -9.76
N ILE A 249 -21.26 -7.18 -9.35
CA ILE A 249 -21.29 -5.93 -10.13
C ILE A 249 -19.87 -5.39 -10.30
N GLY A 250 -19.04 -5.43 -9.24
CA GLY A 250 -17.65 -5.02 -9.29
C GLY A 250 -16.84 -5.84 -10.28
N LEU A 251 -16.99 -7.17 -10.28
CA LEU A 251 -16.32 -8.07 -11.21
C LEU A 251 -16.78 -7.83 -12.66
N ILE A 252 -18.08 -7.71 -12.88
CA ILE A 252 -18.63 -7.41 -14.21
C ILE A 252 -18.07 -6.08 -14.73
N SER A 253 -18.03 -5.03 -13.89
CA SER A 253 -17.49 -3.73 -14.25
C SER A 253 -16.01 -3.82 -14.65
N LEU A 254 -15.18 -4.60 -13.93
CA LEU A 254 -13.77 -4.80 -14.28
C LEU A 254 -13.58 -5.64 -15.55
N ILE A 255 -14.48 -6.59 -15.83
CA ILE A 255 -14.45 -7.34 -17.10
C ILE A 255 -14.89 -6.43 -18.26
N MET A 256 -15.84 -5.54 -18.03
CA MET A 256 -16.26 -4.56 -19.02
C MET A 256 -15.22 -3.48 -19.31
N PHE A 257 -14.37 -3.14 -18.33
CA PHE A 257 -13.36 -2.09 -18.47
C PHE A 257 -12.47 -2.26 -19.72
N PRO A 258 -11.77 -3.38 -19.97
CA PRO A 258 -10.96 -3.53 -21.18
C PRO A 258 -11.80 -3.54 -22.47
N ILE A 259 -13.06 -3.96 -22.42
CA ILE A 259 -13.98 -3.92 -23.57
C ILE A 259 -14.33 -2.47 -23.91
N VAL A 260 -14.60 -1.66 -22.91
CA VAL A 260 -14.87 -0.23 -23.08
C VAL A 260 -13.62 0.49 -23.60
N GLU A 261 -12.46 0.30 -22.96
CA GLU A 261 -11.18 0.89 -23.38
C GLU A 261 -10.80 0.52 -24.84
N SER A 262 -11.16 -0.67 -25.30
CA SER A 262 -10.90 -1.09 -26.68
C SER A 262 -11.78 -0.39 -27.73
N ARG A 263 -12.86 0.29 -27.31
CA ARG A 263 -13.85 0.93 -28.21
C ARG A 263 -13.80 2.47 -28.16
N VAL A 264 -13.10 3.04 -27.21
CA VAL A 264 -12.99 4.51 -27.05
C VAL A 264 -11.87 5.03 -27.93
N GLU A 265 -12.11 6.17 -28.61
CA GLU A 265 -11.11 6.80 -29.49
C GLU A 265 -9.86 7.28 -28.76
N SER A 266 -9.98 7.65 -27.49
CA SER A 266 -8.87 8.14 -26.67
C SER A 266 -8.80 7.38 -25.34
N PRO A 267 -8.40 6.09 -25.36
CA PRO A 267 -8.40 5.25 -24.18
C PRO A 267 -7.39 5.79 -23.16
N MET A 268 -7.75 5.69 -21.88
CA MET A 268 -6.83 6.06 -20.78
C MET A 268 -5.84 4.94 -20.52
N PHE A 269 -6.26 3.70 -20.74
CA PHE A 269 -5.47 2.50 -20.54
C PHE A 269 -5.16 1.87 -21.91
N ARG A 270 -3.99 2.16 -22.45
CA ARG A 270 -3.58 1.71 -23.78
C ARG A 270 -3.27 0.20 -23.79
N LEU A 271 -4.31 -0.60 -24.07
CA LEU A 271 -4.21 -2.06 -24.13
C LEU A 271 -3.27 -2.57 -25.22
N ASP A 272 -3.07 -1.78 -26.29
CA ASP A 272 -2.14 -2.11 -27.39
C ASP A 272 -0.68 -2.21 -26.91
N LEU A 273 -0.28 -1.48 -25.87
CA LEU A 273 1.05 -1.58 -25.29
C LEU A 273 1.35 -2.97 -24.70
N PHE A 274 0.31 -3.72 -24.28
CA PHE A 274 0.47 -5.09 -23.79
C PHE A 274 0.84 -6.11 -24.89
N LYS A 275 0.74 -5.73 -26.17
CA LYS A 275 1.29 -6.53 -27.28
C LYS A 275 2.82 -6.62 -27.19
N ASN A 276 3.48 -5.61 -26.62
CA ASN A 276 4.89 -5.67 -26.33
C ASN A 276 5.15 -6.62 -25.14
N ARG A 277 5.87 -7.69 -25.40
CA ARG A 277 6.16 -8.74 -24.41
C ARG A 277 6.86 -8.20 -23.18
N SER A 278 7.84 -7.30 -23.34
CA SER A 278 8.56 -6.71 -22.21
C SER A 278 7.63 -5.87 -21.33
N PHE A 279 6.78 -5.05 -21.94
CA PHE A 279 5.77 -4.24 -21.23
C PHE A 279 4.77 -5.11 -20.47
N ALA A 280 4.18 -6.11 -21.13
CA ALA A 280 3.18 -6.98 -20.54
C ALA A 280 3.73 -7.76 -19.33
N TYR A 281 4.84 -8.49 -19.51
CA TYR A 281 5.42 -9.29 -18.44
C TYR A 281 5.94 -8.45 -17.27
N ALA A 282 6.49 -7.25 -17.54
CA ALA A 282 6.94 -6.36 -16.48
C ALA A 282 5.78 -5.79 -15.64
N ASN A 283 4.66 -5.40 -16.29
CA ASN A 283 3.46 -4.92 -15.58
C ASN A 283 2.78 -6.05 -14.79
N ILE A 284 2.64 -7.25 -15.36
CA ILE A 284 2.03 -8.40 -14.66
C ILE A 284 2.92 -8.85 -13.49
N ALA A 285 4.25 -8.89 -13.66
CA ALA A 285 5.17 -9.20 -12.56
C ALA A 285 5.09 -8.12 -11.47
N GLY A 286 4.96 -6.84 -11.84
CA GLY A 286 4.73 -5.72 -10.93
C GLY A 286 3.44 -5.86 -10.14
N LEU A 287 2.34 -6.22 -10.82
CA LEU A 287 1.04 -6.51 -10.22
C LEU A 287 1.15 -7.61 -9.16
N LEU A 288 1.72 -8.76 -9.52
CA LEU A 288 1.85 -9.90 -8.60
C LEU A 288 2.78 -9.59 -7.43
N SER A 289 3.88 -8.87 -7.67
CA SER A 289 4.79 -8.40 -6.62
C SER A 289 4.09 -7.45 -5.64
N ALA A 290 3.25 -6.54 -6.12
CA ALA A 290 2.48 -5.63 -5.28
C ALA A 290 1.38 -6.37 -4.50
N LEU A 291 0.68 -7.31 -5.15
CA LEU A 291 -0.30 -8.19 -4.50
C LEU A 291 0.34 -9.04 -3.39
N GLY A 292 1.56 -9.52 -3.56
CA GLY A 292 2.24 -10.31 -2.54
C GLY A 292 2.68 -9.49 -1.33
N ARG A 293 3.04 -8.20 -1.49
CA ARG A 293 3.70 -7.41 -0.44
C ARG A 293 2.80 -6.41 0.30
N GLY A 294 1.76 -5.89 -0.35
CA GLY A 294 0.94 -4.82 0.24
C GLY A 294 0.28 -5.21 1.55
N GLY A 295 -0.43 -6.34 1.56
CA GLY A 295 -1.10 -6.85 2.75
C GLY A 295 -0.15 -7.39 3.81
N MET A 296 0.99 -7.98 3.38
CA MET A 296 2.02 -8.48 4.29
C MET A 296 2.51 -7.39 5.26
N MET A 297 2.79 -6.20 4.75
CA MET A 297 3.30 -5.10 5.59
C MET A 297 2.33 -4.77 6.72
N PHE A 298 1.03 -4.73 6.44
CA PHE A 298 0.01 -4.49 7.45
C PHE A 298 -0.11 -5.65 8.44
N MET A 299 -0.07 -6.88 7.96
CA MET A 299 -0.13 -8.07 8.81
C MET A 299 1.07 -8.16 9.76
N LEU A 300 2.26 -7.77 9.33
CA LEU A 300 3.45 -7.71 10.18
C LEU A 300 3.32 -6.64 11.27
N ILE A 301 2.73 -5.50 10.95
CA ILE A 301 2.44 -4.45 11.95
C ILE A 301 1.42 -4.95 12.98
N LEU A 302 0.37 -5.66 12.55
CA LEU A 302 -0.59 -6.31 13.43
C LEU A 302 0.07 -7.34 14.35
N LEU A 303 0.94 -8.18 13.78
CA LEU A 303 1.73 -9.17 14.55
C LEU A 303 2.57 -8.49 15.62
N LEU A 304 3.32 -7.46 15.24
CA LEU A 304 4.22 -6.76 16.17
C LEU A 304 3.44 -6.02 17.26
N GLN A 305 2.48 -5.18 16.90
CA GLN A 305 1.78 -4.33 17.88
C GLN A 305 0.76 -5.09 18.71
N GLY A 306 0.04 -6.05 18.11
CA GLY A 306 -1.05 -6.76 18.78
C GLY A 306 -0.61 -7.99 19.55
N ILE A 307 0.51 -8.60 19.18
CA ILE A 307 0.89 -9.92 19.71
C ILE A 307 2.33 -9.92 20.23
N TRP A 308 3.33 -9.73 19.36
CA TRP A 308 4.71 -10.00 19.70
C TRP A 308 5.29 -9.03 20.75
N LEU A 309 5.14 -7.73 20.55
CA LEU A 309 5.65 -6.71 21.49
C LEU A 309 5.00 -6.82 22.88
N PRO A 310 3.65 -6.95 23.02
CA PRO A 310 3.03 -7.16 24.33
C PRO A 310 3.52 -8.41 25.03
N LEU A 311 3.73 -9.53 24.31
CA LEU A 311 4.26 -10.77 24.89
C LEU A 311 5.71 -10.65 25.36
N HIS A 312 6.48 -9.69 24.80
CA HIS A 312 7.86 -9.41 25.20
C HIS A 312 7.99 -8.24 26.20
N GLY A 313 6.89 -7.86 26.86
CA GLY A 313 6.90 -6.90 27.98
C GLY A 313 6.86 -5.43 27.56
N TYR A 314 6.62 -5.12 26.28
CA TYR A 314 6.43 -3.74 25.83
C TYR A 314 5.03 -3.24 26.20
N SER A 315 4.93 -2.01 26.71
CA SER A 315 3.64 -1.37 26.96
C SER A 315 2.90 -1.08 25.66
N TYR A 316 1.57 -1.23 25.63
CA TYR A 316 0.77 -0.96 24.45
C TYR A 316 0.95 0.46 23.90
N SER A 317 1.16 1.46 24.78
CA SER A 317 1.44 2.82 24.34
C SER A 317 2.75 2.96 23.55
N SER A 318 3.73 2.08 23.79
CA SER A 318 5.03 2.11 23.11
C SER A 318 5.08 1.19 21.88
N THR A 319 4.11 0.29 21.68
CA THR A 319 4.14 -0.67 20.58
C THR A 319 4.18 -0.02 19.19
N PRO A 320 3.52 1.13 18.90
CA PRO A 320 3.66 1.79 17.61
C PRO A 320 5.09 2.20 17.29
N PHE A 321 5.80 2.77 18.26
CA PHE A 321 7.20 3.17 18.10
C PHE A 321 8.10 1.97 17.82
N TRP A 322 8.02 0.93 18.65
CA TRP A 322 8.85 -0.26 18.48
C TRP A 322 8.53 -1.03 17.22
N ALA A 323 7.25 -1.15 16.85
CA ALA A 323 6.87 -1.76 15.58
C ALA A 323 7.49 -1.02 14.39
N GLY A 324 7.51 0.32 14.42
CA GLY A 324 8.21 1.13 13.43
C GLY A 324 9.71 0.76 13.34
N ILE A 325 10.39 0.70 14.49
CA ILE A 325 11.82 0.31 14.56
C ILE A 325 12.05 -1.11 14.04
N TYR A 326 11.21 -2.08 14.45
CA TYR A 326 11.33 -3.47 14.02
C TYR A 326 11.08 -3.69 12.52
N MET A 327 10.38 -2.75 11.85
CA MET A 327 10.18 -2.77 10.40
C MET A 327 11.32 -2.12 9.60
N LEU A 328 12.31 -1.45 10.24
CA LEU A 328 13.40 -0.76 9.57
C LEU A 328 14.27 -1.66 8.66
N PRO A 329 14.58 -2.92 9.03
CA PRO A 329 15.37 -3.79 8.17
C PRO A 329 14.80 -3.97 6.76
N LEU A 330 13.47 -4.04 6.63
CA LEU A 330 12.80 -4.09 5.32
C LEU A 330 13.16 -2.88 4.46
N THR A 331 13.02 -1.69 5.04
CA THR A 331 13.25 -0.43 4.32
C THR A 331 14.74 -0.23 4.02
N ALA A 332 15.63 -0.60 4.96
CA ALA A 332 17.07 -0.55 4.75
C ALA A 332 17.50 -1.41 3.54
N GLY A 333 16.97 -2.63 3.43
CA GLY A 333 17.23 -3.50 2.28
C GLY A 333 16.83 -2.86 0.94
N ILE A 334 15.65 -2.22 0.89
CA ILE A 334 15.17 -1.52 -0.32
C ILE A 334 16.05 -0.32 -0.67
N ILE A 335 16.40 0.52 0.32
CA ILE A 335 17.21 1.73 0.12
C ILE A 335 18.61 1.37 -0.40
N ILE A 336 19.22 0.32 0.12
CA ILE A 336 20.55 -0.14 -0.29
C ILE A 336 20.50 -0.74 -1.71
N MET A 337 19.58 -1.69 -1.92
CA MET A 337 19.56 -2.45 -3.18
C MET A 337 18.87 -1.74 -4.34
N GLY A 338 17.98 -0.80 -4.09
CA GLY A 338 17.29 -0.07 -5.16
C GLY A 338 18.24 0.62 -6.15
N PRO A 339 19.15 1.52 -5.70
CA PRO A 339 20.12 2.17 -6.57
C PRO A 339 21.13 1.18 -7.19
N ILE A 340 21.63 0.23 -6.40
CA ILE A 340 22.59 -0.78 -6.87
C ILE A 340 21.98 -1.60 -8.01
N SER A 341 20.76 -2.06 -7.85
CA SER A 341 20.06 -2.85 -8.86
C SER A 341 19.75 -2.04 -10.12
N GLY A 342 19.49 -0.74 -9.99
CA GLY A 342 19.34 0.18 -11.12
C GLY A 342 20.62 0.23 -11.97
N ILE A 343 21.77 0.48 -11.34
CA ILE A 343 23.08 0.51 -12.01
C ILE A 343 23.41 -0.84 -12.67
N LEU A 344 23.17 -1.94 -11.97
CA LEU A 344 23.37 -3.29 -12.50
C LEU A 344 22.44 -3.57 -13.69
N SER A 345 21.20 -3.10 -13.63
CA SER A 345 20.22 -3.23 -14.70
C SER A 345 20.61 -2.49 -15.96
N ASP A 346 21.18 -1.29 -15.81
CA ASP A 346 21.69 -0.52 -16.95
C ASP A 346 22.84 -1.25 -17.66
N LYS A 347 23.69 -1.94 -16.90
CA LYS A 347 24.84 -2.67 -17.42
C LYS A 347 24.47 -4.05 -17.99
N TYR A 348 23.72 -4.85 -17.23
CA TYR A 348 23.47 -6.28 -17.54
C TYR A 348 22.04 -6.55 -18.05
N GLY A 349 21.20 -5.52 -18.10
CA GLY A 349 19.78 -5.63 -18.43
C GLY A 349 18.89 -5.99 -17.23
N PRO A 350 17.59 -5.66 -17.31
CA PRO A 350 16.66 -5.77 -16.18
C PRO A 350 16.23 -7.22 -15.86
N ARG A 351 16.31 -8.13 -16.84
CA ARG A 351 15.75 -9.48 -16.78
C ARG A 351 16.21 -10.26 -15.54
N TRP A 352 17.51 -10.52 -15.45
CA TRP A 352 18.05 -11.42 -14.42
C TRP A 352 18.12 -10.78 -13.04
N ILE A 353 18.29 -9.46 -12.97
CA ILE A 353 18.34 -8.73 -11.70
C ILE A 353 16.96 -8.71 -11.06
N ALA A 354 15.92 -8.37 -11.83
CA ALA A 354 14.55 -8.39 -11.33
C ALA A 354 14.06 -9.82 -11.00
N THR A 355 14.47 -10.83 -11.79
CA THR A 355 14.16 -12.24 -11.50
C THR A 355 14.82 -12.68 -10.20
N GLY A 356 16.10 -12.40 -10.00
CA GLY A 356 16.82 -12.67 -8.75
C GLY A 356 16.18 -11.98 -7.56
N GLY A 357 15.75 -10.72 -7.73
CA GLY A 357 15.01 -9.99 -6.72
C GLY A 357 13.74 -10.71 -6.28
N MET A 358 12.92 -11.19 -7.22
CA MET A 358 11.68 -11.91 -6.89
C MET A 358 11.93 -13.30 -6.29
N ILE A 359 13.01 -13.97 -6.65
CA ILE A 359 13.43 -15.22 -5.99
C ILE A 359 13.80 -14.94 -4.53
N ILE A 360 14.56 -13.88 -4.25
CA ILE A 360 14.91 -13.48 -2.87
C ILE A 360 13.64 -13.13 -2.08
N VAL A 361 12.67 -12.41 -2.67
CA VAL A 361 11.37 -12.13 -2.03
C VAL A 361 10.63 -13.43 -1.70
N THR A 362 10.63 -14.40 -2.63
CA THR A 362 10.01 -15.72 -2.40
C THR A 362 10.66 -16.43 -1.21
N ILE A 363 11.98 -16.47 -1.16
CA ILE A 363 12.74 -17.08 -0.04
C ILE A 363 12.41 -16.32 1.27
N ALA A 364 12.38 -15.00 1.26
CA ALA A 364 12.05 -14.20 2.44
C ALA A 364 10.64 -14.50 2.97
N PHE A 365 9.65 -14.69 2.10
CA PHE A 365 8.31 -15.14 2.50
C PHE A 365 8.32 -16.53 3.14
N LEU A 366 9.08 -17.47 2.58
CA LEU A 366 9.20 -18.81 3.16
C LEU A 366 9.91 -18.78 4.51
N VAL A 367 10.93 -17.94 4.67
CA VAL A 367 11.58 -17.72 5.97
C VAL A 367 10.59 -17.13 6.98
N LEU A 368 9.83 -16.08 6.62
CA LEU A 368 8.79 -15.52 7.49
C LEU A 368 7.72 -16.56 7.85
N ALA A 369 7.33 -17.42 6.91
CA ALA A 369 6.37 -18.50 7.16
C ALA A 369 6.90 -19.58 8.10
N SER A 370 8.22 -19.76 8.19
CA SER A 370 8.84 -20.76 9.08
C SER A 370 9.11 -20.25 10.50
N LEU A 371 8.98 -18.93 10.75
CA LEU A 371 9.24 -18.37 12.07
C LEU A 371 8.20 -18.85 13.10
N PRO A 372 8.64 -19.29 14.31
CA PRO A 372 7.74 -19.59 15.40
C PRO A 372 7.11 -18.28 15.94
N TYR A 373 6.04 -18.39 16.74
CA TYR A 373 5.42 -17.21 17.35
C TYR A 373 6.37 -16.45 18.29
N ASN A 374 7.36 -17.12 18.86
CA ASN A 374 8.37 -16.59 19.78
C ASN A 374 9.73 -16.43 19.07
N PHE A 375 9.71 -15.90 17.86
CA PHE A 375 10.93 -15.64 17.10
C PHE A 375 11.83 -14.62 17.80
N THR A 376 13.14 -14.69 17.55
CA THR A 376 14.06 -13.63 17.98
C THR A 376 14.00 -12.44 17.01
N PHE A 377 14.27 -11.23 17.51
CA PHE A 377 14.31 -10.05 16.64
C PHE A 377 15.28 -10.22 15.47
N ILE A 378 16.42 -10.86 15.69
CA ILE A 378 17.46 -11.02 14.65
C ILE A 378 16.94 -11.88 13.50
N GLU A 379 16.25 -12.99 13.78
CA GLU A 379 15.65 -13.85 12.75
C GLU A 379 14.62 -13.09 11.91
N PHE A 380 13.75 -12.35 12.58
CA PHE A 380 12.75 -11.51 11.95
C PHE A 380 13.39 -10.38 11.12
N ALA A 381 14.38 -9.67 11.67
CA ALA A 381 15.09 -8.60 10.99
C ALA A 381 15.82 -9.08 9.73
N LEU A 382 16.46 -10.26 9.78
CA LEU A 382 17.11 -10.86 8.62
C LEU A 382 16.11 -11.23 7.53
N ALA A 383 14.95 -11.80 7.88
CA ALA A 383 13.89 -12.10 6.93
C ALA A 383 13.35 -10.83 6.26
N LEU A 384 13.12 -9.76 7.04
CA LEU A 384 12.68 -8.47 6.53
C LEU A 384 13.74 -7.79 5.65
N PHE A 385 15.00 -7.87 6.04
CA PHE A 385 16.12 -7.32 5.27
C PHE A 385 16.25 -8.02 3.91
N LEU A 386 16.15 -9.36 3.88
CA LEU A 386 16.09 -10.14 2.64
C LEU A 386 14.89 -9.73 1.76
N MET A 387 13.72 -9.55 2.37
CA MET A 387 12.53 -9.06 1.67
C MET A 387 12.78 -7.68 1.05
N GLY A 388 13.47 -6.80 1.78
CA GLY A 388 13.86 -5.47 1.32
C GLY A 388 14.86 -5.53 0.17
N ILE A 389 15.90 -6.33 0.27
CA ILE A 389 16.88 -6.56 -0.81
C ILE A 389 16.18 -7.02 -2.08
N GLY A 390 15.35 -8.07 -1.99
CA GLY A 390 14.63 -8.61 -3.13
C GLY A 390 13.68 -7.59 -3.75
N GLY A 391 12.96 -6.82 -2.91
CA GLY A 391 12.08 -5.75 -3.36
C GLY A 391 12.81 -4.62 -4.09
N GLY A 392 13.98 -4.21 -3.59
CA GLY A 392 14.86 -3.22 -4.23
C GLY A 392 15.42 -3.73 -5.56
N MET A 393 15.87 -4.99 -5.60
CA MET A 393 16.37 -5.63 -6.82
C MET A 393 15.31 -5.76 -7.91
N PHE A 394 14.04 -5.86 -7.53
CA PHE A 394 12.94 -5.95 -8.48
C PHE A 394 12.45 -4.57 -8.96
N GLY A 395 12.23 -3.63 -8.04
CA GLY A 395 11.48 -2.40 -8.30
C GLY A 395 12.09 -1.51 -9.38
N SER A 396 13.36 -1.15 -9.23
CA SER A 396 14.07 -0.25 -10.15
C SER A 396 14.23 -0.86 -11.56
N PRO A 397 14.76 -2.10 -11.72
CA PRO A 397 14.85 -2.73 -13.03
C PRO A 397 13.50 -2.99 -13.71
N ASN A 398 12.45 -3.28 -12.93
CA ASN A 398 11.11 -3.49 -13.47
C ASN A 398 10.53 -2.22 -14.07
N SER A 399 10.63 -1.10 -13.35
CA SER A 399 10.19 0.21 -13.83
C SER A 399 10.97 0.66 -15.07
N ALA A 400 12.29 0.48 -15.08
CA ALA A 400 13.12 0.76 -16.24
C ALA A 400 12.71 -0.10 -17.46
N SER A 401 12.41 -1.37 -17.27
CA SER A 401 11.93 -2.26 -18.33
C SER A 401 10.61 -1.78 -18.95
N ILE A 402 9.66 -1.32 -18.13
CA ILE A 402 8.38 -0.78 -18.61
C ILE A 402 8.62 0.49 -19.42
N MET A 403 9.41 1.43 -18.90
CA MET A 403 9.68 2.72 -19.56
C MET A 403 10.47 2.58 -20.87
N ASN A 404 11.39 1.62 -20.93
CA ASN A 404 12.20 1.38 -22.13
C ASN A 404 11.46 0.58 -23.22
N SER A 405 10.36 -0.08 -22.87
CA SER A 405 9.58 -0.91 -23.80
C SER A 405 8.55 -0.13 -24.62
N VAL A 406 8.42 1.17 -24.38
CA VAL A 406 7.45 2.04 -25.07
C VAL A 406 8.16 3.24 -25.74
N PRO A 407 7.56 3.80 -26.83
CA PRO A 407 8.06 5.01 -27.45
C PRO A 407 8.13 6.19 -26.45
N PRO A 408 9.02 7.17 -26.69
CA PRO A 408 9.16 8.33 -25.80
C PRO A 408 7.84 9.10 -25.55
N GLU A 409 6.99 9.22 -26.57
CA GLU A 409 5.69 9.88 -26.51
C GLU A 409 4.70 9.17 -25.62
N ASP A 410 4.79 7.83 -25.49
CA ASP A 410 3.86 6.99 -24.71
C ASP A 410 4.33 6.75 -23.26
N ARG A 411 5.52 7.20 -22.88
CA ARG A 411 6.08 6.97 -21.53
C ARG A 411 5.23 7.55 -20.41
N GLY A 412 4.55 8.67 -20.65
CA GLY A 412 3.61 9.26 -19.69
C GLY A 412 2.44 8.33 -19.40
N VAL A 413 1.79 7.80 -20.43
CA VAL A 413 0.70 6.84 -20.33
C VAL A 413 1.17 5.55 -19.67
N ALA A 414 2.31 5.00 -20.11
CA ALA A 414 2.91 3.78 -19.55
C ALA A 414 3.23 3.92 -18.05
N SER A 415 3.73 5.08 -17.63
CA SER A 415 3.97 5.40 -16.23
C SER A 415 2.67 5.46 -15.42
N GLY A 416 1.65 6.14 -15.95
CA GLY A 416 0.32 6.18 -15.33
C GLY A 416 -0.28 4.78 -15.15
N MET A 417 -0.23 3.95 -16.20
CA MET A 417 -0.68 2.56 -16.15
C MET A 417 0.08 1.74 -15.10
N MET A 418 1.41 1.82 -15.08
CA MET A 418 2.26 1.15 -14.10
C MET A 418 1.88 1.53 -12.66
N TYR A 419 1.78 2.83 -12.36
CA TYR A 419 1.42 3.29 -11.00
C TYR A 419 -0.01 2.92 -10.62
N THR A 420 -0.96 2.97 -11.55
CA THR A 420 -2.35 2.54 -11.33
C THR A 420 -2.40 1.06 -10.98
N ILE A 421 -1.74 0.21 -11.77
CA ILE A 421 -1.64 -1.23 -11.51
C ILE A 421 -1.01 -1.49 -10.14
N MET A 422 0.10 -0.85 -9.82
CA MET A 422 0.81 -1.04 -8.55
C MET A 422 -0.04 -0.60 -7.34
N ASN A 423 -0.66 0.59 -7.38
CA ASN A 423 -1.46 1.10 -6.25
C ASN A 423 -2.74 0.29 -6.06
N THR A 424 -3.43 -0.07 -7.15
CA THR A 424 -4.62 -0.93 -7.09
C THR A 424 -4.27 -2.30 -6.51
N SER A 425 -3.17 -2.91 -6.97
CA SER A 425 -2.70 -4.20 -6.47
C SER A 425 -2.29 -4.13 -5.00
N PHE A 426 -1.63 -3.06 -4.57
CA PHE A 426 -1.25 -2.86 -3.18
C PHE A 426 -2.49 -2.77 -2.27
N THR A 427 -3.52 -2.02 -2.69
CA THR A 427 -4.78 -1.91 -1.94
C THR A 427 -5.56 -3.23 -1.93
N ALA A 428 -5.66 -3.91 -3.07
CA ALA A 428 -6.27 -5.22 -3.18
C ALA A 428 -5.54 -6.29 -2.33
N SER A 429 -4.20 -6.20 -2.26
CA SER A 429 -3.38 -7.07 -1.41
C SER A 429 -3.78 -7.00 0.06
N MET A 430 -4.04 -5.80 0.59
CA MET A 430 -4.51 -5.65 1.97
C MET A 430 -5.80 -6.43 2.19
N ALA A 431 -6.77 -6.30 1.28
CA ALA A 431 -8.04 -7.02 1.35
C ALA A 431 -7.85 -8.54 1.29
N ILE A 432 -6.99 -9.04 0.39
CA ILE A 432 -6.71 -10.47 0.21
C ILE A 432 -6.05 -11.06 1.47
N PHE A 433 -4.96 -10.46 1.95
CA PHE A 433 -4.25 -10.94 3.14
C PHE A 433 -5.14 -10.91 4.38
N PHE A 434 -5.94 -9.85 4.51
CA PHE A 434 -6.92 -9.72 5.58
C PHE A 434 -7.93 -10.86 5.54
N THR A 435 -8.51 -11.13 4.37
CA THR A 435 -9.47 -12.21 4.16
C THR A 435 -8.88 -13.56 4.55
N ILE A 436 -7.66 -13.87 4.07
CA ILE A 436 -7.00 -15.15 4.37
C ILE A 436 -6.80 -15.32 5.89
N VAL A 437 -6.31 -14.27 6.55
CA VAL A 437 -6.06 -14.31 7.99
C VAL A 437 -7.36 -14.43 8.78
N ILE A 438 -8.39 -13.66 8.45
CA ILE A 438 -9.68 -13.72 9.17
C ILE A 438 -10.39 -15.05 8.94
N VAL A 439 -10.39 -15.60 7.71
CA VAL A 439 -10.94 -16.95 7.44
C VAL A 439 -10.22 -17.99 8.28
N GLY A 440 -8.89 -17.94 8.33
CA GLY A 440 -8.10 -18.83 9.16
C GLY A 440 -8.38 -18.67 10.66
N LEU A 441 -8.54 -17.43 11.14
CA LEU A 441 -8.90 -17.14 12.52
C LEU A 441 -10.30 -17.65 12.87
N THR A 442 -11.27 -17.53 11.97
CA THR A 442 -12.66 -18.00 12.21
C THR A 442 -12.68 -19.51 12.54
N GLN A 443 -11.79 -20.29 11.94
CA GLN A 443 -11.71 -21.72 12.19
C GLN A 443 -10.89 -22.05 13.45
N ARG A 444 -9.82 -21.32 13.73
CA ARG A 444 -8.83 -21.66 14.77
C ARG A 444 -9.04 -20.95 16.10
N PHE A 445 -9.58 -19.75 16.11
CA PHE A 445 -9.69 -18.92 17.31
C PHE A 445 -10.63 -19.52 18.38
N PRO A 446 -11.82 -20.06 18.06
CA PRO A 446 -12.67 -20.71 19.06
C PRO A 446 -11.99 -21.89 19.73
N VAL A 447 -11.25 -22.70 18.96
CA VAL A 447 -10.50 -23.85 19.47
C VAL A 447 -9.34 -23.40 20.37
N ALA A 448 -8.56 -22.40 19.94
CA ALA A 448 -7.46 -21.84 20.74
C ALA A 448 -7.98 -21.20 22.04
N MET A 449 -9.10 -20.50 21.98
CA MET A 449 -9.75 -19.88 23.14
C MET A 449 -10.19 -20.94 24.15
N THR A 450 -10.90 -21.98 23.69
CA THR A 450 -11.34 -23.10 24.54
C THR A 450 -10.17 -23.82 25.21
N ALA A 451 -9.11 -24.12 24.47
CA ALA A 451 -7.91 -24.76 25.01
C ALA A 451 -7.20 -23.86 26.03
N SER A 452 -7.06 -22.57 25.75
CA SER A 452 -6.40 -21.63 26.67
C SER A 452 -7.21 -21.42 27.96
N LEU A 453 -8.53 -21.41 27.88
CA LEU A 453 -9.41 -21.34 29.05
C LEU A 453 -9.35 -22.62 29.90
N ALA A 454 -9.28 -23.80 29.27
CA ALA A 454 -9.12 -25.07 29.98
C ALA A 454 -7.81 -25.13 30.77
N ASN A 455 -6.71 -24.63 30.20
CA ASN A 455 -5.39 -24.59 30.83
C ASN A 455 -5.33 -23.74 32.11
N ILE A 456 -6.21 -22.76 32.27
CA ILE A 456 -6.29 -21.89 33.46
C ILE A 456 -7.48 -22.24 34.37
N GLY A 457 -8.15 -23.38 34.12
CA GLY A 457 -9.31 -23.83 34.91
C GLY A 457 -10.58 -23.00 34.71
N ALA A 458 -10.70 -22.27 33.60
CA ALA A 458 -11.83 -21.38 33.26
C ALA A 458 -12.70 -21.95 32.11
N ALA A 459 -12.73 -23.26 31.91
CA ALA A 459 -13.45 -23.90 30.81
C ALA A 459 -14.95 -23.52 30.73
N GLN A 460 -15.57 -23.20 31.87
CA GLN A 460 -16.97 -22.73 31.94
C GLN A 460 -17.22 -21.41 31.21
N LEU A 461 -16.21 -20.59 30.96
CA LEU A 461 -16.33 -19.34 30.22
C LEU A 461 -16.23 -19.55 28.70
N SER A 462 -15.89 -20.77 28.23
CA SER A 462 -15.71 -21.07 26.81
C SER A 462 -16.95 -20.73 25.96
N PRO A 463 -18.20 -21.02 26.35
CA PRO A 463 -19.37 -20.70 25.53
C PRO A 463 -19.56 -19.20 25.29
N ILE A 464 -19.03 -18.36 26.17
CA ILE A 464 -19.14 -16.89 26.07
C ILE A 464 -17.94 -16.33 25.28
N LEU A 465 -16.72 -16.70 25.67
CA LEU A 465 -15.51 -16.08 25.15
C LEU A 465 -15.10 -16.62 23.77
N SER A 466 -15.44 -17.87 23.43
CA SER A 466 -15.16 -18.44 22.10
C SER A 466 -16.06 -17.84 20.99
N ASN A 467 -17.14 -17.14 21.35
CA ASN A 467 -18.04 -16.47 20.41
C ASN A 467 -17.61 -15.05 20.06
N ILE A 468 -16.48 -14.56 20.60
CA ILE A 468 -15.90 -13.28 20.17
C ILE A 468 -15.59 -13.35 18.68
N SER A 469 -16.08 -12.37 17.90
CA SER A 469 -15.75 -12.29 16.47
C SER A 469 -14.24 -12.29 16.26
N PRO A 470 -13.68 -13.17 15.43
CA PRO A 470 -12.23 -13.24 15.16
C PRO A 470 -11.65 -11.92 14.71
N THR A 471 -12.40 -11.17 13.90
CA THR A 471 -12.00 -9.84 13.44
C THR A 471 -11.90 -8.86 14.60
N ALA A 472 -12.94 -8.83 15.47
CA ALA A 472 -12.93 -7.99 16.65
C ALA A 472 -11.82 -8.39 17.64
N ALA A 473 -11.54 -9.68 17.80
CA ALA A 473 -10.44 -10.17 18.63
C ALA A 473 -9.08 -9.67 18.13
N LEU A 474 -8.81 -9.79 16.82
CA LEU A 474 -7.57 -9.34 16.21
C LEU A 474 -7.36 -7.84 16.39
N PHE A 475 -8.38 -7.05 16.09
CA PHE A 475 -8.27 -5.59 16.22
C PHE A 475 -8.23 -5.12 17.67
N SER A 476 -8.91 -5.81 18.60
CA SER A 476 -8.79 -5.52 20.01
C SER A 476 -7.36 -5.67 20.49
N ALA A 477 -6.70 -6.78 20.13
CA ALA A 477 -5.29 -6.99 20.45
C ALA A 477 -4.39 -5.91 19.82
N PHE A 478 -4.61 -5.58 18.55
CA PHE A 478 -3.87 -4.54 17.85
C PHE A 478 -3.99 -3.16 18.50
N LEU A 479 -5.19 -2.82 18.96
CA LEU A 479 -5.47 -1.55 19.62
C LEU A 479 -5.07 -1.52 21.11
N GLY A 480 -4.52 -2.62 21.63
CA GLY A 480 -4.13 -2.74 23.02
C GLY A 480 -5.31 -2.90 23.98
N PHE A 481 -6.44 -3.36 23.47
CA PHE A 481 -7.65 -3.57 24.23
C PHE A 481 -7.84 -5.07 24.53
N ASN A 482 -8.06 -5.41 25.80
CA ASN A 482 -8.40 -6.78 26.17
C ASN A 482 -9.93 -6.97 26.17
N PRO A 483 -10.52 -7.63 25.15
CA PRO A 483 -11.96 -7.79 25.05
C PRO A 483 -12.53 -8.65 26.17
N VAL A 484 -11.73 -9.53 26.76
CA VAL A 484 -12.14 -10.41 27.85
C VAL A 484 -12.48 -9.60 29.10
N SER A 485 -11.70 -8.56 29.42
CA SER A 485 -11.97 -7.71 30.57
C SER A 485 -13.33 -7.02 30.49
N SER A 486 -13.71 -6.54 29.30
CA SER A 486 -15.02 -5.89 29.08
C SER A 486 -16.18 -6.89 29.17
N ILE A 487 -15.99 -8.10 28.65
CA ILE A 487 -17.01 -9.14 28.73
C ILE A 487 -17.20 -9.61 30.18
N LEU A 488 -16.09 -9.81 30.90
CA LEU A 488 -16.14 -10.21 32.31
C LEU A 488 -16.83 -9.15 33.21
N SER A 489 -16.58 -7.87 32.96
CA SER A 489 -17.23 -6.78 33.68
C SER A 489 -18.74 -6.65 33.39
N ALA A 490 -19.19 -7.19 32.26
CA ALA A 490 -20.61 -7.21 31.87
C ALA A 490 -21.35 -8.49 32.33
N LEU A 491 -20.63 -9.45 32.95
CA LEU A 491 -21.28 -10.69 33.44
C LEU A 491 -22.21 -10.42 34.60
N PRO A 492 -23.33 -11.17 34.71
CA PRO A 492 -24.18 -11.16 35.90
C PRO A 492 -23.38 -11.51 37.17
N ALA A 493 -23.65 -10.81 38.27
CA ALA A 493 -22.93 -10.93 39.54
C ALA A 493 -22.74 -12.40 40.03
N PRO A 494 -23.73 -13.33 39.90
CA PRO A 494 -23.53 -14.72 40.28
C PRO A 494 -22.47 -15.45 39.48
N LEU A 495 -22.36 -15.18 38.17
CA LEU A 495 -21.34 -15.79 37.29
C LEU A 495 -19.97 -15.17 37.54
N ALA A 496 -19.90 -13.88 37.76
CA ALA A 496 -18.64 -13.17 38.07
C ALA A 496 -18.06 -13.68 39.41
N ALA A 497 -18.89 -13.95 40.42
CA ALA A 497 -18.45 -14.45 41.72
C ALA A 497 -17.90 -15.90 41.69
N MET A 498 -18.20 -16.65 40.64
CA MET A 498 -17.66 -18.03 40.46
C MET A 498 -16.23 -18.04 39.89
N ILE A 499 -15.73 -16.91 39.43
CA ILE A 499 -14.38 -16.83 38.84
C ILE A 499 -13.34 -16.56 39.94
N PRO A 500 -12.36 -17.47 40.17
CA PRO A 500 -11.33 -17.22 41.15
C PRO A 500 -10.54 -15.95 40.82
N HIS A 501 -10.15 -15.19 41.85
CA HIS A 501 -9.40 -13.94 41.67
C HIS A 501 -8.09 -14.12 40.87
N SER A 502 -7.39 -15.25 41.04
CA SER A 502 -6.19 -15.57 40.26
C SER A 502 -6.51 -15.74 38.78
N THR A 503 -7.59 -16.43 38.45
CA THR A 503 -8.06 -16.62 37.07
C THR A 503 -8.52 -15.30 36.47
N PHE A 504 -9.25 -14.48 37.23
CA PHE A 504 -9.68 -13.14 36.77
C PHE A 504 -8.47 -12.26 36.44
N ASN A 505 -7.46 -12.21 37.29
CA ASN A 505 -6.22 -11.44 37.06
C ASN A 505 -5.46 -11.95 35.82
N THR A 506 -5.43 -13.26 35.59
CA THR A 506 -4.81 -13.83 34.39
C THR A 506 -5.58 -13.44 33.15
N LEU A 507 -6.90 -13.57 33.12
CA LEU A 507 -7.76 -13.23 31.98
C LEU A 507 -7.73 -11.75 31.61
N THR A 508 -7.65 -10.88 32.59
CA THR A 508 -7.59 -9.42 32.40
C THR A 508 -6.18 -8.89 32.20
N GLY A 509 -5.17 -9.74 32.39
CA GLY A 509 -3.76 -9.42 32.19
C GLY A 509 -3.43 -9.09 30.72
N THR A 510 -2.26 -8.47 30.53
CA THR A 510 -1.81 -7.97 29.23
C THR A 510 -1.25 -9.04 28.30
N THR A 511 -0.90 -10.24 28.80
CA THR A 511 -0.21 -11.29 28.04
C THR A 511 -1.08 -12.47 27.65
N TRP A 512 -2.12 -12.79 28.45
CA TRP A 512 -2.94 -13.98 28.23
C TRP A 512 -3.73 -13.92 26.91
N PHE A 513 -4.42 -12.81 26.65
CA PHE A 513 -5.22 -12.66 25.43
C PHE A 513 -4.35 -12.63 24.17
N PRO A 514 -3.23 -11.87 24.08
CA PRO A 514 -2.31 -11.95 22.95
C PRO A 514 -1.72 -13.34 22.74
N SER A 515 -1.38 -14.09 23.80
CA SER A 515 -0.87 -15.47 23.65
C SER A 515 -1.92 -16.43 23.11
N THR A 516 -3.17 -16.31 23.57
CA THR A 516 -4.29 -17.10 23.05
C THR A 516 -4.55 -16.79 21.57
N LEU A 517 -4.54 -15.51 21.21
CA LEU A 517 -4.71 -15.07 19.83
C LEU A 517 -3.55 -15.53 18.94
N ALA A 518 -2.31 -15.53 19.42
CA ALA A 518 -1.13 -15.97 18.69
C ALA A 518 -1.27 -17.40 18.15
N ASN A 519 -1.83 -18.30 18.94
CA ASN A 519 -2.03 -19.70 18.56
C ASN A 519 -2.96 -19.89 17.34
N ALA A 520 -3.88 -18.95 17.12
CA ALA A 520 -4.77 -18.97 15.97
C ALA A 520 -4.26 -18.06 14.82
N PHE A 521 -3.65 -16.92 15.16
CA PHE A 521 -3.20 -15.93 14.21
C PHE A 521 -1.97 -16.38 13.42
N ILE A 522 -0.95 -16.92 14.09
CA ILE A 522 0.32 -17.31 13.43
C ILE A 522 0.09 -18.32 12.30
N PRO A 523 -0.64 -19.46 12.49
CA PRO A 523 -0.89 -20.37 11.39
C PRO A 523 -1.68 -19.75 10.23
N SER A 524 -2.57 -18.79 10.53
CA SER A 524 -3.34 -18.07 9.53
C SER A 524 -2.46 -17.10 8.75
N LEU A 525 -1.54 -16.41 9.43
CA LEU A 525 -0.55 -15.53 8.84
C LEU A 525 0.46 -16.31 7.97
N GLN A 526 0.93 -17.46 8.43
CA GLN A 526 1.81 -18.34 7.65
C GLN A 526 1.15 -18.76 6.32
N THR A 527 -0.15 -19.07 6.34
CA THR A 527 -0.91 -19.35 5.11
C THR A 527 -0.85 -18.18 4.13
N SER A 528 -0.99 -16.94 4.62
CA SER A 528 -0.90 -15.74 3.78
C SER A 528 0.52 -15.53 3.24
N PHE A 529 1.56 -15.87 4.01
CA PHE A 529 2.95 -15.80 3.53
C PHE A 529 3.24 -16.85 2.45
N TYR A 530 2.70 -18.05 2.53
CA TYR A 530 2.81 -19.04 1.45
C TYR A 530 2.16 -18.53 0.16
N ILE A 531 1.01 -17.85 0.25
CA ILE A 531 0.38 -17.23 -0.93
C ILE A 531 1.26 -16.10 -1.47
N GLY A 532 1.83 -15.25 -0.61
CA GLY A 532 2.81 -14.24 -0.99
C GLY A 532 4.04 -14.83 -1.71
N ALA A 533 4.55 -15.97 -1.20
CA ALA A 533 5.64 -16.71 -1.83
C ALA A 533 5.26 -17.23 -3.23
N ILE A 534 4.07 -17.80 -3.39
CA ILE A 534 3.57 -18.29 -4.69
C ILE A 534 3.45 -17.13 -5.69
N LEU A 535 2.83 -16.01 -5.29
CA LEU A 535 2.69 -14.83 -6.15
C LEU A 535 4.07 -14.28 -6.58
N SER A 536 5.03 -14.26 -5.64
CA SER A 536 6.39 -13.81 -5.90
C SER A 536 7.17 -14.77 -6.81
N ALA A 537 6.97 -16.08 -6.66
CA ALA A 537 7.56 -17.09 -7.53
C ALA A 537 7.02 -16.98 -8.97
N ILE A 538 5.71 -16.79 -9.14
CA ILE A 538 5.10 -16.55 -10.45
C ILE A 538 5.65 -15.25 -11.04
N ALA A 539 5.79 -14.18 -10.26
CA ALA A 539 6.39 -12.93 -10.69
C ALA A 539 7.85 -13.12 -11.13
N ALA A 540 8.63 -13.98 -10.45
CA ALA A 540 10.00 -14.32 -10.86
C ALA A 540 10.02 -15.01 -12.24
N VAL A 541 9.12 -15.98 -12.47
CA VAL A 541 8.99 -16.67 -13.76
C VAL A 541 8.63 -15.66 -14.87
N LEU A 542 7.63 -14.82 -14.66
CA LEU A 542 7.24 -13.80 -15.64
C LEU A 542 8.37 -12.80 -15.89
N SER A 543 9.11 -12.41 -14.84
CA SER A 543 10.29 -11.56 -14.98
C SER A 543 11.38 -12.23 -15.82
N ALA A 544 11.59 -13.55 -15.68
CA ALA A 544 12.52 -14.30 -16.51
C ALA A 544 12.06 -14.43 -17.98
N LEU A 545 10.77 -14.41 -18.23
CA LEU A 545 10.18 -14.54 -19.56
C LEU A 545 10.08 -13.20 -20.32
N ARG A 546 10.35 -12.03 -19.70
CA ARG A 546 10.18 -10.70 -20.32
C ARG A 546 11.07 -10.41 -21.53
N GLY A 547 12.11 -11.20 -21.77
CA GLY A 547 13.10 -10.96 -22.82
C GLY A 547 14.37 -10.26 -22.31
N GLY A 548 15.32 -9.99 -23.22
CA GLY A 548 16.57 -9.30 -22.92
C GLY A 548 16.44 -7.78 -22.77
N LYS A 549 17.55 -7.07 -22.84
CA LYS A 549 17.58 -5.60 -22.85
C LYS A 549 16.85 -5.12 -24.12
N TYR A 550 15.73 -4.46 -23.96
CA TYR A 550 14.95 -3.88 -25.04
C TYR A 550 14.92 -2.36 -24.84
N VAL A 551 15.30 -1.63 -25.89
CA VAL A 551 15.17 -0.18 -25.97
C VAL A 551 14.42 0.12 -27.25
N HIS A 552 13.27 0.79 -27.14
CA HIS A 552 12.52 1.21 -28.31
C HIS A 552 13.38 2.19 -29.15
N GLY A 553 13.72 1.84 -30.34
CA GLY A 553 14.68 2.56 -31.19
C GLY A 553 15.78 1.63 -31.75
N ASP A 554 16.22 0.61 -31.00
CA ASP A 554 17.20 -0.37 -31.50
C ASP A 554 16.62 -1.28 -32.60
N GLU A 555 15.29 -1.47 -32.64
CA GLU A 555 14.62 -2.18 -33.72
C GLU A 555 14.56 -1.36 -35.02
N ILE A 556 14.38 -0.04 -34.92
CA ILE A 556 14.39 0.84 -36.10
C ILE A 556 15.76 0.77 -36.76
N LEU A 557 16.83 0.87 -35.97
CA LEU A 557 18.20 0.75 -36.47
C LEU A 557 18.51 -0.64 -37.06
N LYS A 558 17.97 -1.72 -36.49
CA LYS A 558 18.12 -3.08 -36.99
C LYS A 558 17.30 -3.32 -38.26
N THR A 559 16.11 -2.76 -38.36
CA THR A 559 15.24 -2.87 -39.53
C THR A 559 15.83 -2.07 -40.69
N ASP A 560 16.38 -0.89 -40.44
CA ASP A 560 17.04 -0.05 -41.42
C ASP A 560 18.38 -0.69 -41.90
N SER A 561 19.13 -1.33 -41.01
CA SER A 561 20.34 -2.07 -41.38
C SER A 561 20.05 -3.33 -42.19
N ASN A 562 18.93 -4.02 -41.96
CA ASN A 562 18.49 -5.17 -42.73
C ASN A 562 17.89 -4.77 -44.09
N ASN A 563 17.37 -3.56 -44.22
CA ASN A 563 16.85 -3.00 -45.47
C ASN A 563 17.89 -2.28 -46.31
N GLY A 564 19.18 -2.32 -45.94
CA GLY A 564 20.29 -1.75 -46.70
C GLY A 564 20.37 -0.22 -46.72
N LEU A 565 19.59 0.45 -45.88
CA LEU A 565 19.65 1.90 -45.68
C LEU A 565 20.79 2.24 -44.71
N LYS A 566 21.80 2.92 -45.20
CA LYS A 566 22.87 3.46 -44.34
C LYS A 566 22.28 4.52 -43.42
N PRO A 567 22.75 4.60 -42.15
CA PRO A 567 22.37 5.70 -41.26
C PRO A 567 22.71 7.03 -41.92
N GLN A 568 21.74 7.92 -42.03
CA GLN A 568 22.03 9.33 -42.37
C GLN A 568 22.84 9.90 -41.22
N GLU A 569 24.09 10.26 -41.52
CA GLU A 569 24.92 11.10 -40.65
C GLU A 569 24.13 12.42 -40.44
N VAL A 570 23.70 12.67 -39.21
CA VAL A 570 23.22 13.97 -38.81
C VAL A 570 24.45 14.88 -38.78
N GLU A 571 24.64 15.67 -39.83
CA GLU A 571 25.60 16.77 -39.82
C GLU A 571 25.23 17.69 -38.63
N THR A 572 26.15 17.74 -37.68
CA THR A 572 26.17 18.79 -36.66
C THR A 572 26.67 20.06 -37.35
N GLU A 573 25.74 20.93 -37.73
CA GLU A 573 26.10 22.34 -37.97
C GLU A 573 26.49 22.99 -36.64
N GLU A 574 27.66 23.61 -36.65
CA GLU A 574 28.34 24.38 -35.61
C GLU A 574 27.51 25.52 -34.97
#